data_8bb3f4df22973298d44810cc2304495c
#
_entry.id   8bb3f4df22973298d44810cc2304495c
#
_cell.length_a   1.000
_cell.length_b   1.000
_cell.length_c   1.000
_cell.angle_alpha   90.00
_cell.angle_beta   90.00
_cell.angle_gamma   90.00
#
_symmetry.space_group_name_H-M   'P 1'
#
loop_
_entity.id
_entity.type
_entity.pdbx_description
1 polymer ?
#
loop_
_entity_poly.entity_id
_entity_poly.type
_entity_poly.pdbx_seq_one_letter_code
_entity_poly.pdbx_strand_id
1 'polypeptide(L)'
;MDAEPSIVRIGEDLELINWLRSSVSGSPTIVEWSGLSYDWNSRIAVHTGLPTVLGWSSHQRQQRSGYQDMVSQRKFEVQNFYTLKDHEFMTDFLLSYGVSYIIVGVQERRFVSSDALEYLAEHPGIRRVFSDDLNSIYRVDELILWELTEAASLN
;
A
#
# COMPACT_ATOMS: atom_id res chain seq x y z
N MET A 1 -24.14 16.02 -8.98
CA MET A 1 -23.39 16.74 -7.98
C MET A 1 -22.25 15.90 -7.39
N ASP A 2 -22.47 14.63 -7.18
CA ASP A 2 -21.51 13.79 -6.49
C ASP A 2 -20.51 13.09 -7.41
N ALA A 3 -20.64 13.25 -8.73
CA ALA A 3 -19.71 12.68 -9.69
C ALA A 3 -18.38 13.46 -9.79
N GLU A 4 -18.41 14.75 -9.53
CA GLU A 4 -17.25 15.60 -9.65
C GLU A 4 -16.10 15.25 -8.69
N PRO A 5 -16.35 14.99 -7.39
CA PRO A 5 -15.27 14.60 -6.49
C PRO A 5 -14.57 13.31 -6.90
N SER A 6 -15.30 12.38 -7.48
CA SER A 6 -14.74 11.12 -7.96
C SER A 6 -13.82 11.33 -9.17
N ILE A 7 -14.23 12.19 -10.10
CA ILE A 7 -13.44 12.54 -11.28
C ILE A 7 -12.14 13.23 -10.86
N VAL A 8 -12.24 14.16 -9.91
CA VAL A 8 -11.06 14.88 -9.39
C VAL A 8 -10.09 13.89 -8.75
N ARG A 9 -10.59 12.94 -7.96
CA ARG A 9 -9.74 11.93 -7.31
C ARG A 9 -9.02 11.05 -8.32
N ILE A 10 -9.70 10.62 -9.37
CA ILE A 10 -9.08 9.83 -10.44
C ILE A 10 -7.99 10.65 -11.13
N GLY A 11 -8.24 11.94 -11.38
CA GLY A 11 -7.26 12.84 -11.97
C GLY A 11 -6.01 12.98 -11.12
N GLU A 12 -6.17 13.05 -9.81
CA GLU A 12 -5.04 13.15 -8.87
C GLU A 12 -4.16 11.88 -8.88
N ASP A 13 -4.75 10.72 -9.12
CA ASP A 13 -4.04 9.43 -9.16
C ASP A 13 -3.56 9.05 -10.55
N LEU A 14 -3.92 9.81 -11.58
CA LEU A 14 -3.73 9.42 -12.98
C LEU A 14 -2.27 9.16 -13.35
N GLU A 15 -1.38 10.04 -12.96
CA GLU A 15 0.05 9.89 -13.25
C GLU A 15 0.64 8.66 -12.57
N LEU A 16 0.23 8.39 -11.35
CA LEU A 16 0.65 7.23 -10.59
C LEU A 16 0.17 5.94 -11.28
N ILE A 17 -1.10 5.91 -11.67
CA ILE A 17 -1.70 4.77 -12.37
C ILE A 17 -0.99 4.52 -13.71
N ASN A 18 -0.74 5.58 -14.46
CA ASN A 18 -0.05 5.48 -15.76
C ASN A 18 1.37 4.96 -15.59
N TRP A 19 2.08 5.42 -14.57
CA TRP A 19 3.43 4.93 -14.29
C TRP A 19 3.41 3.42 -14.02
N LEU A 20 2.50 2.96 -13.17
CA LEU A 20 2.38 1.54 -12.85
C LEU A 20 2.07 0.71 -14.10
N ARG A 21 1.14 1.17 -14.93
CA ARG A 21 0.77 0.46 -16.16
C ARG A 21 1.92 0.35 -17.16
N SER A 22 2.74 1.39 -17.26
CA SER A 22 3.81 1.44 -18.27
C SER A 22 5.14 0.90 -17.76
N SER A 23 5.39 0.93 -16.48
CA SER A 23 6.71 0.63 -15.91
C SER A 23 6.81 -0.72 -15.20
N VAL A 24 5.67 -1.29 -14.80
CA VAL A 24 5.61 -2.52 -14.01
C VAL A 24 5.16 -3.67 -14.91
N SER A 25 5.94 -4.75 -14.93
CA SER A 25 5.59 -5.97 -15.67
C SER A 25 5.13 -7.06 -14.71
N GLY A 26 4.26 -7.96 -15.22
CA GLY A 26 3.70 -9.03 -14.41
C GLY A 26 2.61 -8.53 -13.48
N SER A 27 2.45 -9.20 -12.35
CA SER A 27 1.41 -8.89 -11.37
C SER A 27 1.98 -8.79 -9.95
N PRO A 28 2.93 -7.87 -9.71
CA PRO A 28 3.46 -7.70 -8.37
C PRO A 28 2.40 -7.17 -7.42
N THR A 29 2.50 -7.56 -6.15
CA THR A 29 1.58 -7.09 -5.11
C THR A 29 1.94 -5.68 -4.68
N ILE A 30 0.93 -4.82 -4.59
CA ILE A 30 1.08 -3.46 -4.07
C ILE A 30 0.42 -3.35 -2.70
N VAL A 31 0.82 -2.34 -1.93
CA VAL A 31 0.09 -1.92 -0.74
C VAL A 31 -0.37 -0.47 -0.92
N GLU A 32 -1.64 -0.22 -0.62
CA GLU A 32 -2.25 1.11 -0.58
C GLU A 32 -3.15 1.18 0.65
N TRP A 33 -3.52 2.39 1.05
CA TRP A 33 -4.34 2.59 2.24
C TRP A 33 -5.65 1.82 2.13
N SER A 34 -6.02 1.17 3.22
CA SER A 34 -7.26 0.42 3.31
C SER A 34 -8.12 0.99 4.43
N GLY A 35 -9.30 1.46 4.06
CA GLY A 35 -10.30 1.98 4.98
C GLY A 35 -11.63 1.28 4.80
N LEU A 36 -12.69 2.04 4.58
CA LEU A 36 -14.02 1.49 4.31
C LEU A 36 -14.10 0.93 2.90
N SER A 37 -14.84 -0.18 2.74
CA SER A 37 -14.89 -0.95 1.50
C SER A 37 -15.41 -0.18 0.30
N TYR A 38 -16.23 0.82 0.53
CA TYR A 38 -16.88 1.58 -0.54
C TYR A 38 -16.15 2.88 -0.88
N ASP A 39 -15.04 3.16 -0.21
CA ASP A 39 -14.22 4.32 -0.51
C ASP A 39 -13.22 3.99 -1.63
N TRP A 40 -12.51 5.00 -2.08
CA TRP A 40 -11.50 4.89 -3.14
C TRP A 40 -10.19 4.23 -2.66
N ASN A 41 -10.23 3.47 -1.57
CA ASN A 41 -9.02 2.91 -0.95
C ASN A 41 -8.34 1.84 -1.82
N SER A 42 -9.10 1.15 -2.68
CA SER A 42 -8.53 0.16 -3.60
C SER A 42 -8.42 0.69 -5.03
N ARG A 43 -8.38 1.99 -5.19
CA ARG A 43 -8.44 2.65 -6.48
C ARG A 43 -7.28 2.27 -7.41
N ILE A 44 -6.09 2.12 -6.85
CA ILE A 44 -4.91 1.79 -7.64
C ILE A 44 -5.00 0.35 -8.15
N ALA A 45 -5.39 -0.58 -7.29
CA ALA A 45 -5.58 -1.98 -7.69
C ALA A 45 -6.65 -2.10 -8.78
N VAL A 46 -7.78 -1.42 -8.61
CA VAL A 46 -8.89 -1.45 -9.57
C VAL A 46 -8.45 -0.93 -10.95
N HIS A 47 -7.72 0.18 -10.99
CA HIS A 47 -7.34 0.83 -12.25
C HIS A 47 -6.11 0.23 -12.90
N THR A 48 -5.29 -0.52 -12.17
CA THR A 48 -4.07 -1.15 -12.72
C THR A 48 -4.22 -2.65 -12.93
N GLY A 49 -5.18 -3.29 -12.26
CA GLY A 49 -5.31 -4.75 -12.23
C GLY A 49 -4.28 -5.44 -11.35
N LEU A 50 -3.47 -4.70 -10.61
CA LEU A 50 -2.46 -5.28 -9.74
C LEU A 50 -3.08 -5.80 -8.43
N PRO A 51 -2.61 -6.95 -7.92
CA PRO A 51 -3.09 -7.44 -6.62
C PRO A 51 -2.62 -6.51 -5.49
N THR A 52 -3.48 -6.33 -4.51
CA THR A 52 -3.15 -5.54 -3.31
C THR A 52 -3.37 -6.40 -2.07
N VAL A 53 -2.68 -6.03 -0.98
CA VAL A 53 -2.77 -6.76 0.28
C VAL A 53 -4.22 -6.87 0.75
N LEU A 54 -4.99 -5.80 0.60
CA LEU A 54 -6.40 -5.81 0.97
C LEU A 54 -7.19 -4.86 0.06
N GLY A 55 -7.49 -5.32 -1.17
CA GLY A 55 -8.23 -4.50 -2.13
C GLY A 55 -9.72 -4.75 -2.14
N TRP A 56 -10.14 -5.97 -1.88
CA TRP A 56 -11.52 -6.42 -2.07
C TRP A 56 -12.13 -6.92 -0.77
N SER A 57 -12.02 -6.13 0.29
CA SER A 57 -12.48 -6.54 1.62
C SER A 57 -13.97 -6.91 1.67
N SER A 58 -14.82 -6.13 0.98
CA SER A 58 -16.26 -6.43 0.95
C SER A 58 -16.58 -7.71 0.21
N HIS A 59 -15.87 -7.98 -0.88
CA HIS A 59 -16.01 -9.21 -1.65
C HIS A 59 -15.61 -10.43 -0.83
N GLN A 60 -14.49 -10.33 -0.13
CA GLN A 60 -13.98 -11.41 0.70
C GLN A 60 -14.90 -11.71 1.88
N ARG A 61 -15.53 -10.69 2.46
CA ARG A 61 -16.44 -10.85 3.59
C ARG A 61 -17.69 -11.65 3.25
N GLN A 62 -18.14 -11.62 2.00
CA GLN A 62 -19.35 -12.28 1.59
C GLN A 62 -19.21 -13.79 1.46
N GLN A 63 -18.00 -14.32 1.47
CA GLN A 63 -17.79 -15.73 1.16
C GLN A 63 -17.92 -16.66 2.37
N ARG A 64 -17.35 -16.31 3.52
CA ARG A 64 -17.39 -17.17 4.73
C ARG A 64 -17.20 -16.32 5.98
N SER A 65 -17.84 -16.74 7.07
CA SER A 65 -17.72 -16.05 8.36
C SER A 65 -16.29 -16.05 8.92
N GLY A 66 -15.48 -17.09 8.64
CA GLY A 66 -14.09 -17.14 9.06
C GLY A 66 -13.18 -16.15 8.32
N TYR A 67 -13.57 -15.74 7.13
CA TYR A 67 -12.84 -14.73 6.36
C TYR A 67 -12.94 -13.32 6.94
N GLN A 68 -13.99 -13.02 7.67
CA GLN A 68 -14.17 -11.69 8.27
C GLN A 68 -13.05 -11.35 9.24
N ASP A 69 -12.64 -12.29 10.07
CA ASP A 69 -11.55 -12.07 11.02
C ASP A 69 -10.22 -11.87 10.30
N MET A 70 -9.94 -12.67 9.28
CA MET A 70 -8.73 -12.56 8.47
C MET A 70 -8.67 -11.22 7.73
N VAL A 71 -9.78 -10.81 7.12
CA VAL A 71 -9.88 -9.55 6.39
C VAL A 71 -9.71 -8.36 7.33
N SER A 72 -10.34 -8.42 8.51
CA SER A 72 -10.22 -7.37 9.52
C SER A 72 -8.79 -7.26 10.04
N GLN A 73 -8.12 -8.39 10.22
CA GLN A 73 -6.72 -8.41 10.64
C GLN A 73 -5.80 -7.79 9.58
N ARG A 74 -5.99 -8.15 8.32
CA ARG A 74 -5.19 -7.58 7.23
C ARG A 74 -5.39 -6.07 7.11
N LYS A 75 -6.62 -5.62 7.24
CA LYS A 75 -6.95 -4.19 7.22
C LYS A 75 -6.22 -3.46 8.35
N PHE A 76 -6.24 -4.02 9.54
CA PHE A 76 -5.55 -3.48 10.70
C PHE A 76 -4.04 -3.42 10.46
N GLU A 77 -3.48 -4.48 9.89
CA GLU A 77 -2.05 -4.54 9.59
C GLU A 77 -1.64 -3.52 8.52
N VAL A 78 -2.47 -3.32 7.49
CA VAL A 78 -2.22 -2.29 6.46
C VAL A 78 -2.22 -0.90 7.10
N GLN A 79 -3.18 -0.62 7.94
CA GLN A 79 -3.25 0.66 8.64
C GLN A 79 -2.03 0.86 9.55
N ASN A 80 -1.65 -0.17 10.29
CA ASN A 80 -0.47 -0.13 11.15
C ASN A 80 0.82 0.04 10.34
N PHE A 81 0.92 -0.60 9.17
CA PHE A 81 2.07 -0.44 8.29
C PHE A 81 2.33 1.03 7.99
N TYR A 82 1.27 1.79 7.70
CA TYR A 82 1.41 3.22 7.37
C TYR A 82 1.56 4.13 8.60
N THR A 83 1.04 3.74 9.77
CA THR A 83 0.87 4.67 10.88
C THR A 83 1.76 4.42 12.09
N LEU A 84 2.28 3.21 12.28
CA LEU A 84 2.96 2.84 13.53
C LEU A 84 4.35 3.42 13.70
N LYS A 85 5.04 3.84 12.65
CA LYS A 85 6.45 4.27 12.73
C LYS A 85 7.33 3.17 13.33
N ASP A 86 7.31 1.99 12.73
CA ASP A 86 8.06 0.82 13.20
C ASP A 86 8.63 0.09 11.98
N HIS A 87 9.93 0.29 11.72
CA HIS A 87 10.59 -0.31 10.55
C HIS A 87 10.63 -1.83 10.63
N GLU A 88 10.73 -2.40 11.83
CA GLU A 88 10.70 -3.86 11.99
C GLU A 88 9.34 -4.43 11.60
N PHE A 89 8.27 -3.82 12.08
CA PHE A 89 6.91 -4.19 11.67
C PHE A 89 6.73 -4.05 10.16
N MET A 90 7.22 -2.95 9.58
CA MET A 90 7.14 -2.73 8.12
C MET A 90 7.87 -3.84 7.36
N THR A 91 9.06 -4.23 7.81
CA THR A 91 9.85 -5.29 7.18
C THR A 91 9.08 -6.62 7.20
N ASP A 92 8.56 -7.00 8.35
CA ASP A 92 7.79 -8.23 8.49
C ASP A 92 6.52 -8.21 7.64
N PHE A 93 5.83 -7.08 7.59
CA PHE A 93 4.63 -6.90 6.76
C PHE A 93 4.95 -7.08 5.28
N LEU A 94 5.98 -6.39 4.79
CA LEU A 94 6.36 -6.43 3.38
C LEU A 94 6.77 -7.83 2.94
N LEU A 95 7.50 -8.54 3.78
CA LEU A 95 7.89 -9.92 3.50
C LEU A 95 6.70 -10.89 3.57
N SER A 96 5.86 -10.76 4.59
CA SER A 96 4.72 -11.67 4.80
C SER A 96 3.72 -11.61 3.65
N TYR A 97 3.48 -10.44 3.09
CA TYR A 97 2.53 -10.28 2.00
C TYR A 97 3.17 -10.22 0.62
N GLY A 98 4.50 -10.33 0.54
CA GLY A 98 5.20 -10.30 -0.74
C GLY A 98 5.02 -8.99 -1.49
N VAL A 99 5.02 -7.87 -0.79
CA VAL A 99 4.77 -6.54 -1.37
C VAL A 99 5.97 -6.10 -2.19
N SER A 100 5.72 -5.67 -3.42
CA SER A 100 6.75 -5.15 -4.33
C SER A 100 6.74 -3.63 -4.44
N TYR A 101 5.57 -2.99 -4.30
CA TYR A 101 5.43 -1.54 -4.42
C TYR A 101 4.53 -0.99 -3.33
N ILE A 102 4.93 0.16 -2.81
CA ILE A 102 4.19 0.89 -1.76
C ILE A 102 3.65 2.19 -2.37
N ILE A 103 2.35 2.39 -2.25
CA ILE A 103 1.68 3.57 -2.79
C ILE A 103 1.55 4.63 -1.70
N VAL A 104 1.96 5.86 -2.01
CA VAL A 104 1.73 7.02 -1.16
C VAL A 104 1.12 8.11 -2.04
N GLY A 105 -0.18 8.10 -2.15
CA GLY A 105 -0.94 9.06 -2.93
C GLY A 105 -1.85 9.91 -2.05
N VAL A 106 -2.87 10.49 -2.67
CA VAL A 106 -3.78 11.43 -2.00
C VAL A 106 -4.50 10.76 -0.82
N GLN A 107 -4.94 9.51 -0.96
CA GLN A 107 -5.63 8.82 0.13
C GLN A 107 -4.71 8.54 1.31
N GLU A 108 -3.49 8.09 1.04
CA GLU A 108 -2.51 7.88 2.10
C GLU A 108 -2.19 9.18 2.82
N ARG A 109 -2.03 10.27 2.10
CA ARG A 109 -1.76 11.59 2.69
C ARG A 109 -2.95 12.14 3.48
N ARG A 110 -4.16 11.72 3.14
CA ARG A 110 -5.38 12.13 3.87
C ARG A 110 -5.48 11.45 5.23
N PHE A 111 -5.15 10.17 5.31
CA PHE A 111 -5.39 9.37 6.51
C PHE A 111 -4.14 9.10 7.35
N VAL A 112 -2.95 9.36 6.81
CA VAL A 112 -1.68 9.11 7.48
C VAL A 112 -0.95 10.43 7.68
N SER A 113 -0.39 10.64 8.88
CA SER A 113 0.33 11.88 9.18
C SER A 113 1.58 12.01 8.31
N SER A 114 2.00 13.24 8.04
CA SER A 114 3.23 13.50 7.29
C SER A 114 4.45 12.91 8.00
N ASP A 115 4.49 12.95 9.33
CA ASP A 115 5.58 12.34 10.10
C ASP A 115 5.68 10.83 9.86
N ALA A 116 4.53 10.14 9.83
CA ALA A 116 4.50 8.71 9.58
C ALA A 116 4.95 8.37 8.15
N LEU A 117 4.54 9.19 7.17
CA LEU A 117 4.96 8.99 5.78
C LEU A 117 6.45 9.27 5.58
N GLU A 118 7.00 10.27 6.26
CA GLU A 118 8.44 10.54 6.25
C GLU A 118 9.21 9.38 6.87
N TYR A 119 8.73 8.87 7.98
CA TYR A 119 9.34 7.71 8.64
C TYR A 119 9.34 6.48 7.72
N LEU A 120 8.23 6.23 7.04
CA LEU A 120 8.12 5.15 6.06
C LEU A 120 9.18 5.32 4.96
N ALA A 121 9.32 6.52 4.43
CA ALA A 121 10.26 6.82 3.35
C ALA A 121 11.72 6.60 3.75
N GLU A 122 12.03 6.62 5.05
CA GLU A 122 13.37 6.38 5.57
C GLU A 122 13.73 4.90 5.72
N HIS A 123 12.77 3.99 5.48
CA HIS A 123 13.03 2.57 5.58
C HIS A 123 14.14 2.14 4.62
N PRO A 124 15.18 1.43 5.09
CA PRO A 124 16.35 1.11 4.24
C PRO A 124 16.04 0.11 3.13
N GLY A 125 14.97 -0.67 3.23
CA GLY A 125 14.60 -1.68 2.25
C GLY A 125 13.69 -1.18 1.13
N ILE A 126 13.42 0.12 1.05
CA ILE A 126 12.57 0.68 -0.01
C ILE A 126 13.28 1.82 -0.73
N ARG A 127 12.86 2.07 -1.96
CA ARG A 127 13.42 3.15 -2.79
C ARG A 127 12.31 3.81 -3.58
N ARG A 128 12.27 5.13 -3.56
CA ARG A 128 11.29 5.88 -4.36
C ARG A 128 11.63 5.75 -5.84
N VAL A 129 10.69 5.25 -6.63
CA VAL A 129 10.85 5.02 -8.07
C VAL A 129 9.97 5.94 -8.90
N PHE A 130 8.97 6.57 -8.28
CA PHE A 130 8.11 7.55 -8.92
C PHE A 130 7.74 8.63 -7.92
N SER A 131 7.64 9.87 -8.39
CA SER A 131 7.19 10.99 -7.59
C SER A 131 6.64 12.08 -8.49
N ASP A 132 5.50 12.64 -8.09
CA ASP A 132 4.99 13.90 -8.64
C ASP A 132 4.56 14.79 -7.46
N ASP A 133 3.82 15.87 -7.72
CA ASP A 133 3.44 16.82 -6.66
C ASP A 133 2.56 16.19 -5.57
N LEU A 134 1.80 15.14 -5.91
CA LEU A 134 0.81 14.54 -5.03
C LEU A 134 1.12 13.09 -4.65
N ASN A 135 1.96 12.40 -5.43
CA ASN A 135 2.10 10.95 -5.34
C ASN A 135 3.55 10.52 -5.27
N SER A 136 3.78 9.42 -4.56
CA SER A 136 5.06 8.71 -4.57
C SER A 136 4.79 7.21 -4.65
N ILE A 137 5.71 6.49 -5.31
CA ILE A 137 5.71 5.04 -5.33
C ILE A 137 7.09 4.58 -4.87
N TYR A 138 7.12 3.65 -3.93
CA TYR A 138 8.36 3.05 -3.45
C TYR A 138 8.43 1.60 -3.90
N ARG A 139 9.59 1.19 -4.40
CA ARG A 139 9.88 -0.20 -4.72
C ARG A 139 10.54 -0.86 -3.52
N VAL A 140 10.12 -2.08 -3.23
CA VAL A 140 10.67 -2.90 -2.15
C VAL A 140 11.85 -3.70 -2.66
N ASP A 141 12.98 -3.66 -1.94
CA ASP A 141 14.14 -4.50 -2.21
C ASP A 141 14.11 -5.69 -1.24
N GLU A 142 13.67 -6.82 -1.73
CA GLU A 142 13.48 -8.02 -0.92
C GLU A 142 14.79 -8.52 -0.29
N LEU A 143 15.91 -8.41 -1.01
CA LEU A 143 17.20 -8.83 -0.48
C LEU A 143 17.60 -8.02 0.75
N ILE A 144 17.39 -6.71 0.69
CA ILE A 144 17.67 -5.85 1.84
C ILE A 144 16.75 -6.20 3.02
N LEU A 145 15.48 -6.50 2.75
CA LEU A 145 14.55 -6.90 3.81
C LEU A 145 15.03 -8.15 4.53
N TRP A 146 15.50 -9.16 3.78
CA TRP A 146 16.03 -10.38 4.38
C TRP A 146 17.30 -10.13 5.20
N GLU A 147 18.19 -9.28 4.70
CA GLU A 147 19.38 -8.87 5.44
C GLU A 147 19.05 -8.20 6.77
N LEU A 148 18.04 -7.33 6.76
CA LEU A 148 17.57 -6.66 7.98
C LEU A 148 17.00 -7.67 8.99
N THR A 149 16.27 -8.66 8.50
CA THR A 149 15.70 -9.71 9.35
C THR A 149 16.78 -10.58 9.98
N GLU A 150 17.80 -10.95 9.21
CA GLU A 150 18.94 -11.71 9.72
C GLU A 150 19.71 -10.92 10.77
N ALA A 151 19.97 -9.65 10.52
CA ALA A 151 20.67 -8.79 11.47
C ALA A 151 19.89 -8.67 12.79
N ALA A 152 18.56 -8.54 12.73
CA ALA A 152 17.73 -8.46 13.92
C ALA A 152 17.74 -9.76 14.72
N SER A 153 17.83 -10.92 14.06
CA SER A 153 17.83 -12.22 14.74
C SER A 153 19.15 -12.52 15.45
N LEU A 154 20.23 -11.82 15.10
CA LEU A 154 21.55 -11.98 15.74
C LEU A 154 21.69 -11.17 17.03
N ASN A 155 20.77 -10.27 17.29
CA ASN A 155 20.70 -9.49 18.50
C ASN A 155 19.63 -10.06 19.45
#